data_1cac8f8d5986e4cfec5c59ccb473cc0d
#
_entry.id   1cac8f8d5986e4cfec5c59ccb473cc0d
#
_cell.length_a   1.000
_cell.length_b   1.000
_cell.length_c   1.000
_cell.angle_alpha   90.00
_cell.angle_beta   90.00
_cell.angle_gamma   90.00
#
_symmetry.space_group_name_H-M   'P 1'
#
loop_
_entity.id
_entity.type
_entity.pdbx_description
1 polymer ?
#
loop_
_entity_poly.entity_id
_entity_poly.type
_entity_poly.pdbx_seq_one_letter_code
_entity_poly.pdbx_strand_id
1 'polypeptide(L)'
;YTLPHRIRDGYGLSEKLIRDAYEQGCDTILTCDNGIAAAAEIDLAKQLGMTVIVTDHHEVPLHWEGDTSTAVLPAADAVVDPKRTDCAYPCKGICGAVVAWKVLWLVQRICGQPDAWKKYLAFAAFATIGDVMELRGENRTITALGLQQLRQTDNVGLQALTAASGIEPDQIRAYHIGYVIGPCINATGRLDTAKRALELLTETDTMRAQQIAQELVSL
;
A
#
# COMPACT_ATOMS: atom_id res chain seq x y z
N TYR A 1 0.15 -10.97 -7.85
CA TYR A 1 0.57 -9.58 -7.66
C TYR A 1 1.87 -9.29 -8.39
N THR A 2 2.08 -8.03 -8.74
CA THR A 2 3.34 -7.55 -9.32
C THR A 2 3.79 -6.29 -8.57
N LEU A 3 5.09 -6.24 -8.25
CA LEU A 3 5.72 -5.05 -7.68
C LEU A 3 6.72 -4.50 -8.70
N PRO A 4 6.65 -3.21 -9.07
CA PRO A 4 7.62 -2.61 -9.98
C PRO A 4 9.01 -2.58 -9.35
N HIS A 5 10.04 -2.82 -10.14
CA HIS A 5 11.41 -2.65 -9.70
C HIS A 5 11.79 -1.17 -9.86
N ARG A 6 11.97 -0.46 -8.76
CA ARG A 6 12.16 1.01 -8.73
C ARG A 6 13.19 1.56 -9.73
N ILE A 7 14.27 0.81 -9.99
CA ILE A 7 15.37 1.25 -10.86
C ILE A 7 15.09 0.91 -12.32
N ARG A 8 14.47 -0.26 -12.62
CA ARG A 8 14.24 -0.73 -14.01
C ARG A 8 12.90 -0.30 -14.56
N ASP A 9 11.87 -0.34 -13.75
CA ASP A 9 10.47 -0.16 -14.19
C ASP A 9 9.91 1.22 -13.79
N GLY A 10 10.65 1.98 -12.95
CA GLY A 10 10.17 3.24 -12.38
C GLY A 10 9.17 3.04 -11.23
N TYR A 11 8.42 4.09 -10.93
CA TYR A 11 7.38 4.06 -9.91
C TYR A 11 6.01 3.82 -10.56
N GLY A 12 5.21 2.92 -9.96
CA GLY A 12 3.83 2.70 -10.35
C GLY A 12 3.66 1.76 -11.54
N LEU A 13 2.63 2.03 -12.34
CA LEU A 13 2.33 1.28 -13.56
C LEU A 13 3.33 1.61 -14.66
N SER A 14 3.64 0.60 -15.48
CA SER A 14 4.39 0.77 -16.74
C SER A 14 3.75 -0.06 -17.83
N GLU A 15 3.97 0.34 -19.09
CA GLU A 15 3.50 -0.40 -20.28
C GLU A 15 3.92 -1.87 -20.22
N LYS A 16 5.18 -2.13 -19.84
CA LYS A 16 5.70 -3.50 -19.71
C LYS A 16 4.91 -4.33 -18.70
N LEU A 17 4.64 -3.79 -17.50
CA LEU A 17 3.88 -4.50 -16.46
C LEU A 17 2.46 -4.85 -16.92
N ILE A 18 1.83 -3.95 -17.67
CA ILE A 18 0.49 -4.17 -18.22
C ILE A 18 0.51 -5.28 -19.25
N ARG A 19 1.46 -5.24 -20.19
CA ARG A 19 1.60 -6.28 -21.21
C ARG A 19 1.95 -7.63 -20.60
N ASP A 20 2.87 -7.68 -19.64
CA ASP A 20 3.24 -8.89 -18.92
C ASP A 20 2.01 -9.50 -18.19
N ALA A 21 1.17 -8.67 -17.57
CA ALA A 21 -0.07 -9.11 -16.93
C ALA A 21 -1.09 -9.65 -17.94
N TYR A 22 -1.30 -8.95 -19.04
CA TYR A 22 -2.18 -9.37 -20.13
C TYR A 22 -1.77 -10.71 -20.72
N GLU A 23 -0.46 -10.87 -21.02
CA GLU A 23 0.10 -12.13 -21.55
C GLU A 23 -0.03 -13.31 -20.59
N GLN A 24 -0.06 -13.04 -19.27
CA GLN A 24 -0.34 -14.03 -18.25
C GLN A 24 -1.85 -14.35 -18.09
N GLY A 25 -2.70 -13.75 -18.90
CA GLY A 25 -4.15 -13.97 -18.90
C GLY A 25 -4.91 -13.19 -17.82
N CYS A 26 -4.30 -12.16 -17.24
CA CYS A 26 -5.03 -11.26 -16.34
C CYS A 26 -5.98 -10.38 -17.14
N ASP A 27 -7.22 -10.31 -16.70
CA ASP A 27 -8.29 -9.47 -17.28
C ASP A 27 -8.57 -8.21 -16.45
N THR A 28 -8.03 -8.15 -15.25
CA THR A 28 -8.30 -7.08 -14.28
C THR A 28 -7.02 -6.61 -13.61
N ILE A 29 -6.84 -5.29 -13.53
CA ILE A 29 -5.79 -4.62 -12.77
C ILE A 29 -6.40 -3.88 -11.59
N LEU A 30 -5.91 -4.15 -10.39
CA LEU A 30 -6.18 -3.37 -9.20
C LEU A 30 -4.86 -2.74 -8.73
N THR A 31 -4.78 -1.42 -8.72
CA THR A 31 -3.61 -0.72 -8.17
C THR A 31 -3.76 -0.48 -6.67
N CYS A 32 -2.63 -0.39 -5.98
CA CYS A 32 -2.57 0.01 -4.59
C CYS A 32 -1.45 1.03 -4.42
N ASP A 33 -1.78 2.23 -3.94
CA ASP A 33 -0.81 3.31 -3.69
C ASP A 33 -0.14 3.84 -4.98
N ASN A 34 -0.82 3.74 -6.10
CA ASN A 34 -0.41 4.29 -7.39
C ASN A 34 -1.56 4.27 -8.40
N GLY A 35 -1.35 4.94 -9.53
CA GLY A 35 -2.24 4.85 -10.70
C GLY A 35 -2.96 6.15 -11.04
N ILE A 36 -3.11 7.09 -10.09
CA ILE A 36 -3.82 8.37 -10.35
C ILE A 36 -3.15 9.18 -11.46
N ALA A 37 -1.82 9.08 -11.59
CA ALA A 37 -1.04 9.79 -12.60
C ALA A 37 -0.70 8.92 -13.83
N ALA A 38 -1.15 7.67 -13.90
CA ALA A 38 -0.79 6.70 -14.94
C ALA A 38 -1.83 6.64 -16.09
N ALA A 39 -2.26 7.80 -16.60
CA ALA A 39 -3.32 7.85 -17.60
C ALA A 39 -2.97 7.08 -18.89
N ALA A 40 -1.77 7.24 -19.41
CA ALA A 40 -1.33 6.57 -20.63
C ALA A 40 -1.26 5.04 -20.49
N GLU A 41 -0.76 4.57 -19.34
CA GLU A 41 -0.67 3.15 -19.02
C GLU A 41 -2.05 2.54 -18.85
N ILE A 42 -2.97 3.26 -18.20
CA ILE A 42 -4.36 2.81 -18.03
C ILE A 42 -5.08 2.79 -19.38
N ASP A 43 -4.87 3.77 -20.23
CA ASP A 43 -5.39 3.77 -21.61
C ASP A 43 -4.93 2.52 -22.37
N LEU A 44 -3.67 2.14 -22.25
CA LEU A 44 -3.16 0.90 -22.84
C LEU A 44 -3.88 -0.33 -22.29
N ALA A 45 -4.06 -0.42 -20.96
CA ALA A 45 -4.80 -1.54 -20.36
C ALA A 45 -6.25 -1.62 -20.88
N LYS A 46 -6.91 -0.47 -21.03
CA LYS A 46 -8.26 -0.38 -21.60
C LYS A 46 -8.30 -0.81 -23.06
N GLN A 47 -7.30 -0.43 -23.87
CA GLN A 47 -7.16 -0.88 -25.28
C GLN A 47 -6.98 -2.40 -25.38
N LEU A 48 -6.34 -3.03 -24.40
CA LEU A 48 -6.20 -4.48 -24.29
C LEU A 48 -7.47 -5.17 -23.74
N GLY A 49 -8.53 -4.41 -23.44
CA GLY A 49 -9.82 -4.94 -22.94
C GLY A 49 -9.81 -5.26 -21.44
N MET A 50 -8.81 -4.81 -20.70
CA MET A 50 -8.71 -5.07 -19.25
C MET A 50 -9.64 -4.15 -18.46
N THR A 51 -10.13 -4.65 -17.32
CA THR A 51 -10.76 -3.85 -16.27
C THR A 51 -9.68 -3.22 -15.39
N VAL A 52 -9.79 -1.92 -15.11
CA VAL A 52 -8.79 -1.21 -14.29
C VAL A 52 -9.48 -0.52 -13.12
N ILE A 53 -9.02 -0.83 -11.91
CA ILE A 53 -9.45 -0.21 -10.67
C ILE A 53 -8.25 0.46 -10.03
N VAL A 54 -8.30 1.77 -9.85
CA VAL A 54 -7.25 2.55 -9.19
C VAL A 54 -7.60 2.78 -7.74
N THR A 55 -6.69 2.42 -6.81
CA THR A 55 -6.72 2.90 -5.43
C THR A 55 -5.43 3.65 -5.14
N ASP A 56 -5.55 4.94 -4.86
CA ASP A 56 -4.42 5.84 -4.70
C ASP A 56 -4.73 6.94 -3.67
N HIS A 57 -3.72 7.72 -3.31
CA HIS A 57 -3.82 8.86 -2.41
C HIS A 57 -2.92 10.04 -2.81
N HIS A 58 -2.26 9.92 -3.95
CA HIS A 58 -1.41 10.98 -4.48
C HIS A 58 -2.24 12.14 -5.05
N GLU A 59 -1.57 13.29 -5.30
CA GLU A 59 -2.25 14.44 -5.90
C GLU A 59 -2.74 14.10 -7.31
N VAL A 60 -3.98 14.50 -7.60
CA VAL A 60 -4.55 14.35 -8.94
C VAL A 60 -3.79 15.28 -9.89
N PRO A 61 -3.24 14.78 -11.00
CA PRO A 61 -2.57 15.61 -11.99
C PRO A 61 -3.48 16.71 -12.52
N LEU A 62 -2.90 17.89 -12.77
CA LEU A 62 -3.61 19.04 -13.34
C LEU A 62 -3.10 19.32 -14.75
N HIS A 63 -4.03 19.49 -15.68
CA HIS A 63 -3.75 20.09 -16.99
C HIS A 63 -4.01 21.59 -16.91
N TRP A 64 -3.02 22.38 -17.35
CA TRP A 64 -3.07 23.85 -17.30
C TRP A 64 -3.30 24.43 -18.68
N GLU A 65 -4.31 25.29 -18.81
CA GLU A 65 -4.56 26.11 -19.99
C GLU A 65 -4.56 27.58 -19.57
N GLY A 66 -3.42 28.24 -19.76
CA GLY A 66 -3.20 29.58 -19.22
C GLY A 66 -3.27 29.57 -17.69
N ASP A 67 -4.17 30.38 -17.12
CA ASP A 67 -4.36 30.49 -15.65
C ASP A 67 -5.41 29.51 -15.10
N THR A 68 -6.01 28.67 -15.94
CA THR A 68 -7.00 27.67 -15.53
C THR A 68 -6.40 26.28 -15.47
N SER A 69 -6.82 25.47 -14.47
CA SER A 69 -6.41 24.09 -14.36
C SER A 69 -7.60 23.15 -14.25
N THR A 70 -7.49 21.99 -14.89
CA THR A 70 -8.48 20.91 -14.82
C THR A 70 -7.82 19.65 -14.30
N ALA A 71 -8.50 18.93 -13.41
CA ALA A 71 -8.03 17.65 -12.90
C ALA A 71 -8.06 16.59 -14.03
N VAL A 72 -6.97 15.86 -14.18
CA VAL A 72 -6.85 14.78 -15.18
C VAL A 72 -6.95 13.44 -14.46
N LEU A 73 -8.09 12.77 -14.61
CA LEU A 73 -8.27 11.42 -14.07
C LEU A 73 -7.96 10.38 -15.16
N PRO A 74 -7.35 9.25 -14.78
CA PRO A 74 -7.15 8.15 -15.71
C PRO A 74 -8.49 7.52 -16.11
N ALA A 75 -8.60 6.99 -17.32
CA ALA A 75 -9.80 6.36 -17.88
C ALA A 75 -10.04 4.93 -17.31
N ALA A 76 -9.83 4.75 -16.02
CA ALA A 76 -10.08 3.50 -15.31
C ALA A 76 -11.58 3.27 -15.08
N ASP A 77 -11.99 2.01 -14.91
CA ASP A 77 -13.38 1.64 -14.59
C ASP A 77 -13.81 2.17 -13.22
N ALA A 78 -12.87 2.29 -12.28
CA ALA A 78 -13.08 2.95 -11.00
C ALA A 78 -11.79 3.62 -10.52
N VAL A 79 -11.93 4.82 -9.93
CA VAL A 79 -10.82 5.56 -9.32
C VAL A 79 -11.20 5.93 -7.90
N VAL A 80 -10.53 5.31 -6.93
CA VAL A 80 -10.71 5.55 -5.49
C VAL A 80 -9.51 6.34 -4.99
N ASP A 81 -9.71 7.66 -4.85
CA ASP A 81 -8.69 8.56 -4.33
C ASP A 81 -9.38 9.67 -3.51
N PRO A 82 -9.01 9.86 -2.22
CA PRO A 82 -9.62 10.88 -1.39
C PRO A 82 -9.34 12.30 -1.86
N LYS A 83 -8.25 12.53 -2.63
CA LYS A 83 -7.85 13.87 -3.10
C LYS A 83 -8.56 14.33 -4.37
N ARG A 84 -9.36 13.49 -4.99
CA ARG A 84 -10.25 13.92 -6.07
C ARG A 84 -11.13 15.07 -5.60
N THR A 85 -11.35 16.05 -6.47
CA THR A 85 -12.17 17.24 -6.17
C THR A 85 -13.64 16.92 -5.93
N ASP A 86 -14.15 15.86 -6.59
CA ASP A 86 -15.51 15.35 -6.46
C ASP A 86 -15.69 14.34 -5.31
N CYS A 87 -14.63 13.98 -4.60
CA CYS A 87 -14.68 13.05 -3.48
C CYS A 87 -15.15 13.77 -2.20
N ALA A 88 -16.25 13.31 -1.62
CA ALA A 88 -16.78 13.85 -0.37
C ALA A 88 -16.11 13.26 0.90
N TYR A 89 -15.12 12.37 0.76
CA TYR A 89 -14.46 11.79 1.91
C TYR A 89 -13.73 12.86 2.74
N PRO A 90 -13.98 12.95 4.06
CA PRO A 90 -13.52 14.09 4.84
C PRO A 90 -12.01 14.09 5.14
N CYS A 91 -11.38 12.92 5.21
CA CYS A 91 -9.97 12.79 5.53
C CYS A 91 -9.14 12.61 4.25
N LYS A 92 -8.67 13.72 3.68
CA LYS A 92 -7.90 13.70 2.43
C LYS A 92 -6.47 13.16 2.60
N GLY A 93 -5.92 13.24 3.79
CA GLY A 93 -4.54 12.87 4.12
C GLY A 93 -4.40 11.45 4.66
N ILE A 94 -5.07 10.46 4.07
CA ILE A 94 -4.82 9.02 4.36
C ILE A 94 -3.84 8.44 3.35
N CYS A 95 -3.02 7.46 3.75
CA CYS A 95 -2.07 6.80 2.84
C CYS A 95 -2.75 5.78 1.92
N GLY A 96 -2.09 5.39 0.84
CA GLY A 96 -2.60 4.45 -0.16
C GLY A 96 -3.00 3.10 0.41
N ALA A 97 -2.23 2.57 1.38
CA ALA A 97 -2.59 1.34 2.07
C ALA A 97 -3.90 1.47 2.88
N VAL A 98 -4.20 2.65 3.46
CA VAL A 98 -5.48 2.89 4.13
C VAL A 98 -6.61 2.98 3.12
N VAL A 99 -6.40 3.58 1.95
CA VAL A 99 -7.40 3.58 0.86
C VAL A 99 -7.73 2.14 0.46
N ALA A 100 -6.72 1.32 0.17
CA ALA A 100 -6.89 -0.09 -0.20
C ALA A 100 -7.58 -0.89 0.92
N TRP A 101 -7.21 -0.66 2.19
CA TRP A 101 -7.84 -1.30 3.36
C TRP A 101 -9.33 -0.95 3.48
N LYS A 102 -9.73 0.30 3.20
CA LYS A 102 -11.14 0.71 3.21
C LYS A 102 -11.94 0.05 2.08
N VAL A 103 -11.36 -0.04 0.89
CA VAL A 103 -11.98 -0.77 -0.22
C VAL A 103 -12.14 -2.25 0.15
N LEU A 104 -11.10 -2.89 0.68
CA LEU A 104 -11.15 -4.27 1.15
C LEU A 104 -12.23 -4.46 2.23
N TRP A 105 -12.32 -3.55 3.21
CA TRP A 105 -13.38 -3.58 4.23
C TRP A 105 -14.77 -3.58 3.61
N LEU A 106 -15.01 -2.68 2.66
CA LEU A 106 -16.33 -2.61 1.99
C LEU A 106 -16.63 -3.92 1.24
N VAL A 107 -15.67 -4.46 0.49
CA VAL A 107 -15.80 -5.74 -0.22
C VAL A 107 -16.09 -6.88 0.76
N GLN A 108 -15.32 -7.00 1.84
CA GLN A 108 -15.52 -8.02 2.87
C GLN A 108 -16.91 -7.92 3.53
N ARG A 109 -17.38 -6.70 3.78
CA ARG A 109 -18.72 -6.46 4.31
C ARG A 109 -19.80 -6.93 3.34
N ILE A 110 -19.65 -6.64 2.04
CA ILE A 110 -20.58 -7.10 1.01
C ILE A 110 -20.56 -8.65 0.92
N CYS A 111 -19.40 -9.28 1.09
CA CYS A 111 -19.24 -10.73 1.12
C CYS A 111 -19.65 -11.39 2.45
N GLY A 112 -20.30 -10.68 3.36
CA GLY A 112 -20.80 -11.24 4.62
C GLY A 112 -19.72 -11.39 5.72
N GLN A 113 -18.59 -10.71 5.60
CA GLN A 113 -17.49 -10.73 6.56
C GLN A 113 -17.25 -9.34 7.17
N PRO A 114 -18.20 -8.75 7.92
CA PRO A 114 -18.17 -7.35 8.33
C PRO A 114 -17.01 -6.98 9.27
N ASP A 115 -16.44 -7.94 9.97
CA ASP A 115 -15.35 -7.73 10.94
C ASP A 115 -13.96 -8.09 10.43
N ALA A 116 -13.84 -8.60 9.20
CA ALA A 116 -12.56 -9.06 8.64
C ALA A 116 -11.54 -7.91 8.47
N TRP A 117 -11.99 -6.65 8.35
CA TRP A 117 -11.15 -5.46 8.29
C TRP A 117 -10.20 -5.33 9.47
N LYS A 118 -10.60 -5.82 10.67
CA LYS A 118 -9.79 -5.76 11.90
C LYS A 118 -8.45 -6.45 11.73
N LYS A 119 -8.41 -7.53 10.97
CA LYS A 119 -7.19 -8.31 10.69
C LYS A 119 -6.05 -7.47 10.09
N TYR A 120 -6.39 -6.43 9.32
CA TYR A 120 -5.42 -5.63 8.57
C TYR A 120 -5.16 -4.24 9.19
N LEU A 121 -5.74 -3.95 10.34
CA LEU A 121 -5.60 -2.64 10.99
C LEU A 121 -4.16 -2.35 11.42
N ALA A 122 -3.41 -3.37 11.83
CA ALA A 122 -1.99 -3.24 12.13
C ALA A 122 -1.18 -2.78 10.93
N PHE A 123 -1.48 -3.30 9.72
CA PHE A 123 -0.83 -2.88 8.47
C PHE A 123 -1.23 -1.46 8.07
N ALA A 124 -2.51 -1.09 8.25
CA ALA A 124 -2.98 0.28 8.01
C ALA A 124 -2.26 1.29 8.90
N ALA A 125 -2.08 0.97 10.18
CA ALA A 125 -1.31 1.80 11.11
C ALA A 125 0.18 1.86 10.74
N PHE A 126 0.77 0.72 10.39
CA PHE A 126 2.16 0.63 9.96
C PHE A 126 2.42 1.53 8.75
N ALA A 127 1.57 1.43 7.73
CA ALA A 127 1.68 2.23 6.52
C ALA A 127 1.43 3.73 6.79
N THR A 128 0.44 4.08 7.62
CA THR A 128 0.16 5.47 8.00
C THR A 128 1.38 6.15 8.62
N ILE A 129 2.12 5.43 9.48
CA ILE A 129 3.35 5.93 10.09
C ILE A 129 4.50 5.94 9.09
N GLY A 130 4.67 4.84 8.33
CA GLY A 130 5.75 4.68 7.37
C GLY A 130 5.72 5.68 6.22
N ASP A 131 4.53 6.09 5.81
CA ASP A 131 4.29 7.11 4.79
C ASP A 131 4.23 8.54 5.36
N VAL A 132 4.58 8.70 6.63
CA VAL A 132 4.69 9.98 7.34
C VAL A 132 3.39 10.79 7.29
N MET A 133 2.24 10.14 7.32
CA MET A 133 0.95 10.81 7.34
C MET A 133 0.73 11.58 8.64
N GLU A 134 0.04 12.72 8.54
CA GLU A 134 -0.31 13.51 9.72
C GLU A 134 -1.19 12.70 10.67
N LEU A 135 -0.75 12.51 11.93
CA LEU A 135 -1.47 11.70 12.93
C LEU A 135 -2.57 12.50 13.62
N ARG A 136 -3.55 12.98 12.83
CA ARG A 136 -4.76 13.66 13.29
C ARG A 136 -6.01 12.91 12.86
N GLY A 137 -7.14 13.21 13.48
CA GLY A 137 -8.45 12.65 13.12
C GLY A 137 -8.41 11.14 12.99
N GLU A 138 -8.78 10.63 11.82
CA GLU A 138 -8.84 9.21 11.54
C GLU A 138 -7.46 8.53 11.58
N ASN A 139 -6.42 9.16 11.03
CA ASN A 139 -5.06 8.61 11.07
C ASN A 139 -4.58 8.35 12.49
N ARG A 140 -4.91 9.24 13.44
CA ARG A 140 -4.61 9.04 14.85
C ARG A 140 -5.33 7.82 15.42
N THR A 141 -6.59 7.64 15.08
CA THR A 141 -7.40 6.50 15.54
C THR A 141 -6.88 5.19 14.99
N ILE A 142 -6.61 5.14 13.66
CA ILE A 142 -6.03 3.98 12.98
C ILE A 142 -4.69 3.62 13.61
N THR A 143 -3.82 4.62 13.80
CA THR A 143 -2.49 4.40 14.40
C THR A 143 -2.59 3.90 15.84
N ALA A 144 -3.42 4.49 16.68
CA ALA A 144 -3.56 4.08 18.07
C ALA A 144 -4.06 2.63 18.22
N LEU A 145 -5.14 2.29 17.50
CA LEU A 145 -5.72 0.96 17.53
C LEU A 145 -4.84 -0.08 16.83
N GLY A 146 -4.24 0.28 15.70
CA GLY A 146 -3.35 -0.62 14.96
C GLY A 146 -2.05 -0.91 15.70
N LEU A 147 -1.50 0.05 16.46
CA LEU A 147 -0.34 -0.21 17.34
C LEU A 147 -0.70 -1.19 18.48
N GLN A 148 -1.91 -1.12 19.04
CA GLN A 148 -2.37 -2.11 20.03
C GLN A 148 -2.44 -3.50 19.39
N GLN A 149 -2.98 -3.59 18.16
CA GLN A 149 -3.08 -4.85 17.44
C GLN A 149 -1.70 -5.38 17.02
N LEU A 150 -0.77 -4.50 16.61
CA LEU A 150 0.59 -4.89 16.23
C LEU A 150 1.35 -5.56 17.38
N ARG A 151 1.12 -5.13 18.62
CA ARG A 151 1.72 -5.74 19.81
C ARG A 151 1.25 -7.17 20.06
N GLN A 152 0.10 -7.55 19.50
CA GLN A 152 -0.54 -8.85 19.64
C GLN A 152 -0.77 -9.52 18.28
N THR A 153 -0.01 -9.10 17.27
CA THR A 153 -0.19 -9.59 15.89
C THR A 153 0.09 -11.09 15.82
N ASP A 154 -0.71 -11.80 15.05
CA ASP A 154 -0.49 -13.19 14.66
C ASP A 154 0.32 -13.31 13.36
N ASN A 155 0.65 -12.19 12.73
CA ASN A 155 1.48 -12.17 11.53
C ASN A 155 2.92 -12.54 11.84
N VAL A 156 3.33 -13.70 11.38
CA VAL A 156 4.65 -14.29 11.65
C VAL A 156 5.79 -13.40 11.18
N GLY A 157 5.63 -12.74 10.03
CA GLY A 157 6.63 -11.81 9.48
C GLY A 157 6.81 -10.56 10.34
N LEU A 158 5.72 -9.95 10.80
CA LEU A 158 5.79 -8.78 11.70
C LEU A 158 6.38 -9.15 13.06
N GLN A 159 6.05 -10.31 13.61
CA GLN A 159 6.67 -10.82 14.83
C GLN A 159 8.18 -11.01 14.65
N ALA A 160 8.59 -11.66 13.58
CA ALA A 160 9.99 -11.92 13.27
C ALA A 160 10.79 -10.62 13.08
N LEU A 161 10.23 -9.64 12.37
CA LEU A 161 10.88 -8.36 12.12
C LEU A 161 11.02 -7.54 13.40
N THR A 162 10.01 -7.53 14.26
CA THR A 162 10.03 -6.87 15.57
C THR A 162 11.11 -7.49 16.45
N ALA A 163 11.17 -8.82 16.54
CA ALA A 163 12.16 -9.54 17.33
C ALA A 163 13.59 -9.33 16.80
N ALA A 164 13.79 -9.42 15.48
CA ALA A 164 15.10 -9.17 14.86
C ALA A 164 15.61 -7.74 15.09
N SER A 165 14.67 -6.78 15.22
CA SER A 165 14.99 -5.38 15.55
C SER A 165 15.26 -5.14 17.06
N GLY A 166 15.21 -6.18 17.90
CA GLY A 166 15.44 -6.07 19.35
C GLY A 166 14.33 -5.33 20.10
N ILE A 167 13.11 -5.33 19.58
CA ILE A 167 11.98 -4.62 20.16
C ILE A 167 11.04 -5.63 20.83
N GLU A 168 10.75 -5.40 22.12
CA GLU A 168 9.72 -6.17 22.81
C GLU A 168 8.32 -5.77 22.31
N PRO A 169 7.42 -6.74 22.04
CA PRO A 169 6.12 -6.45 21.44
C PRO A 169 5.28 -5.40 22.17
N ASP A 170 5.28 -5.40 23.50
CA ASP A 170 4.55 -4.45 24.33
C ASP A 170 5.13 -3.02 24.26
N GLN A 171 6.38 -2.88 23.86
CA GLN A 171 7.07 -1.61 23.73
C GLN A 171 6.95 -0.97 22.35
N ILE A 172 6.31 -1.64 21.38
CA ILE A 172 6.15 -1.09 20.03
C ILE A 172 5.38 0.25 20.08
N ARG A 173 5.98 1.27 19.49
CA ARG A 173 5.44 2.63 19.36
C ARG A 173 5.62 3.14 17.94
N ALA A 174 4.96 4.24 17.58
CA ALA A 174 5.12 4.89 16.28
C ALA A 174 6.58 5.17 15.92
N TYR A 175 7.41 5.56 16.91
CA TYR A 175 8.86 5.75 16.73
C TYR A 175 9.54 4.49 16.16
N HIS A 176 9.23 3.31 16.70
CA HIS A 176 9.85 2.06 16.24
C HIS A 176 9.46 1.75 14.79
N ILE A 177 8.20 2.03 14.41
CA ILE A 177 7.77 1.85 13.02
C ILE A 177 8.46 2.85 12.10
N GLY A 178 8.47 4.15 12.45
CA GLY A 178 9.02 5.18 11.58
C GLY A 178 10.54 5.13 11.42
N TYR A 179 11.26 4.74 12.49
CA TYR A 179 12.72 4.89 12.53
C TYR A 179 13.52 3.60 12.71
N VAL A 180 12.87 2.47 12.98
CA VAL A 180 13.56 1.19 13.18
C VAL A 180 13.05 0.15 12.18
N ILE A 181 11.79 -0.26 12.30
CA ILE A 181 11.21 -1.35 11.50
C ILE A 181 10.92 -0.90 10.06
N GLY A 182 10.34 0.30 9.90
CA GLY A 182 9.99 0.84 8.57
C GLY A 182 11.20 1.00 7.66
N PRO A 183 12.32 1.57 8.12
CA PRO A 183 13.56 1.61 7.33
C PRO A 183 14.02 0.25 6.81
N CYS A 184 13.90 -0.83 7.60
CA CYS A 184 14.27 -2.19 7.16
C CYS A 184 13.43 -2.64 5.96
N ILE A 185 12.11 -2.37 5.98
CA ILE A 185 11.22 -2.66 4.85
C ILE A 185 11.54 -1.75 3.65
N ASN A 186 11.81 -0.47 3.88
CA ASN A 186 12.12 0.49 2.82
C ASN A 186 13.50 0.27 2.20
N ALA A 187 14.48 -0.26 2.94
CA ALA A 187 15.82 -0.55 2.43
C ALA A 187 15.79 -1.57 1.28
N THR A 188 14.91 -2.56 1.36
CA THR A 188 14.75 -3.58 0.31
C THR A 188 14.32 -2.98 -1.03
N GLY A 189 13.46 -1.96 -1.01
CA GLY A 189 13.01 -1.26 -2.22
C GLY A 189 14.11 -0.46 -2.92
N ARG A 190 15.25 -0.22 -2.26
CA ARG A 190 16.41 0.48 -2.85
C ARG A 190 17.42 -0.48 -3.47
N LEU A 191 17.60 -1.69 -2.92
CA LEU A 191 18.70 -2.58 -3.27
C LEU A 191 18.29 -3.64 -4.29
N ASP A 192 17.15 -4.29 -4.16
CA ASP A 192 16.79 -5.30 -5.15
C ASP A 192 15.28 -5.43 -5.38
N THR A 193 14.44 -5.55 -4.41
CA THR A 193 12.98 -5.55 -4.63
C THR A 193 12.17 -5.43 -3.35
N ALA A 194 11.04 -4.74 -3.41
CA ALA A 194 9.99 -4.79 -2.39
C ALA A 194 9.41 -6.23 -2.21
N LYS A 195 9.77 -7.14 -3.11
CA LYS A 195 9.36 -8.57 -3.04
C LYS A 195 9.80 -9.23 -1.74
N ARG A 196 11.03 -8.93 -1.27
CA ARG A 196 11.55 -9.56 -0.05
C ARG A 196 10.77 -9.11 1.19
N ALA A 197 10.39 -7.82 1.26
CA ALA A 197 9.54 -7.32 2.33
C ALA A 197 8.14 -7.93 2.27
N LEU A 198 7.55 -8.03 1.07
CA LEU A 198 6.24 -8.66 0.91
C LEU A 198 6.30 -10.16 1.22
N GLU A 199 7.37 -10.86 0.83
CA GLU A 199 7.60 -12.26 1.18
C GLU A 199 7.57 -12.43 2.71
N LEU A 200 8.29 -11.58 3.45
CA LEU A 200 8.24 -11.60 4.92
C LEU A 200 6.82 -11.39 5.46
N LEU A 201 6.11 -10.37 4.98
CA LEU A 201 4.78 -10.01 5.50
C LEU A 201 3.69 -11.03 5.16
N THR A 202 3.93 -11.89 4.17
CA THR A 202 3.01 -12.96 3.74
C THR A 202 3.48 -14.36 4.16
N GLU A 203 4.65 -14.46 4.81
CA GLU A 203 5.21 -15.73 5.26
C GLU A 203 4.41 -16.33 6.41
N THR A 204 4.31 -17.65 6.41
CA THR A 204 3.63 -18.44 7.45
C THR A 204 4.57 -19.35 8.22
N ASP A 205 5.73 -19.66 7.66
CA ASP A 205 6.78 -20.42 8.34
C ASP A 205 7.63 -19.51 9.23
N THR A 206 7.65 -19.82 10.53
CA THR A 206 8.36 -19.02 11.54
C THR A 206 9.88 -18.98 11.32
N MET A 207 10.49 -20.11 10.93
CA MET A 207 11.94 -20.18 10.74
C MET A 207 12.36 -19.36 9.52
N ARG A 208 11.59 -19.46 8.45
CA ARG A 208 11.83 -18.68 7.23
C ARG A 208 11.60 -17.19 7.45
N ALA A 209 10.55 -16.82 8.17
CA ALA A 209 10.30 -15.43 8.53
C ALA A 209 11.44 -14.84 9.37
N GLN A 210 11.97 -15.58 10.35
CA GLN A 210 13.12 -15.15 11.14
C GLN A 210 14.36 -14.92 10.28
N GLN A 211 14.65 -15.82 9.34
CA GLN A 211 15.77 -15.67 8.41
C GLN A 211 15.61 -14.39 7.57
N ILE A 212 14.43 -14.19 6.95
CA ILE A 212 14.17 -13.01 6.12
C ILE A 212 14.27 -11.72 6.96
N ALA A 213 13.71 -11.73 8.16
CA ALA A 213 13.75 -10.57 9.07
C ALA A 213 15.19 -10.19 9.44
N GLN A 214 16.04 -11.17 9.75
CA GLN A 214 17.47 -10.92 10.04
C GLN A 214 18.20 -10.33 8.83
N GLU A 215 17.94 -10.84 7.62
CA GLU A 215 18.50 -10.28 6.40
C GLU A 215 18.09 -8.80 6.24
N LEU A 216 16.79 -8.48 6.44
CA LEU A 216 16.28 -7.11 6.28
C LEU A 216 16.85 -6.13 7.31
N VAL A 217 17.06 -6.56 8.54
CA VAL A 217 17.64 -5.73 9.59
C VAL A 217 19.14 -5.50 9.37
N SER A 218 19.82 -6.42 8.67
CA SER A 218 21.27 -6.31 8.41
C SER A 218 21.63 -5.41 7.23
N LEU A 219 20.66 -4.95 6.43
CA LEU A 219 20.83 -4.06 5.29
C LEU A 219 21.00 -2.60 5.72
#